data_c205fe523b569489603d72681f9d071d
#
_entry.id   c205fe523b569489603d72681f9d071d
#
_cell.length_a   1.000
_cell.length_b   1.000
_cell.length_c   1.000
_cell.angle_alpha   90.00
_cell.angle_beta   90.00
_cell.angle_gamma   90.00
#
_symmetry.space_group_name_H-M   'P 1'
#
loop_
_entity.id
_entity.type
_entity.pdbx_description
1 polymer ?
#
loop_
_entity_poly.entity_id
_entity_poly.type
_entity_poly.pdbx_seq_one_letter_code
_entity_poly.pdbx_strand_id
1 'polypeptide(L)'
;GDRRHGYGGFNYQPRFWQPVIPTFEKHWGLSAISSVLDVGCAKGFMLHDLAAHIPGITVRGVDVSAYAIAHAMESVQAHLQVADAQSLPFADRSFDVVISINTVHNLEREACGRALQEIQRVSRGQAFVTVDAYRNERERERMMAWNLTAKTILSVDEWVQFFEEVGYRGDYFWFIP
;
A
#
# COMPACT_ATOMS: atom_id res chain seq x y z
N GLY A 1 15.68 -14.31 -4.06
CA GLY A 1 16.31 -13.03 -3.84
C GLY A 1 16.95 -12.91 -2.46
N ASP A 2 17.99 -12.12 -2.33
CA ASP A 2 18.67 -11.93 -1.06
C ASP A 2 17.72 -11.24 -0.07
N ARG A 3 17.51 -11.85 1.11
CA ARG A 3 16.62 -11.34 2.18
C ARG A 3 16.97 -9.91 2.65
N ARG A 4 18.10 -9.37 2.25
CA ARG A 4 18.56 -8.02 2.62
C ARG A 4 17.89 -6.89 1.87
N HIS A 5 17.19 -7.18 0.76
CA HIS A 5 16.59 -6.21 -0.13
C HIS A 5 15.05 -6.21 -0.13
N GLY A 6 14.41 -7.07 0.67
CA GLY A 6 12.95 -7.06 0.81
C GLY A 6 12.47 -6.19 1.97
N TYR A 7 11.31 -5.60 1.84
CA TYR A 7 10.61 -4.81 2.87
C TYR A 7 10.26 -5.61 4.11
N GLY A 8 11.21 -6.26 4.79
CA GLY A 8 10.90 -7.00 6.00
C GLY A 8 9.76 -8.03 5.87
N GLY A 9 9.32 -8.38 4.65
CA GLY A 9 8.13 -9.18 4.38
C GLY A 9 8.14 -10.58 5.00
N PHE A 10 9.28 -11.05 5.43
CA PHE A 10 9.41 -12.33 6.13
C PHE A 10 9.34 -12.19 7.65
N ASN A 11 9.98 -11.17 8.21
CA ASN A 11 10.06 -10.94 9.65
C ASN A 11 9.85 -9.46 9.96
N TYR A 12 9.15 -9.21 11.06
CA TYR A 12 8.94 -7.85 11.55
C TYR A 12 10.26 -7.15 11.87
N GLN A 13 10.38 -5.92 11.40
CA GLN A 13 11.53 -5.05 11.61
C GLN A 13 11.04 -3.63 11.97
N PRO A 14 11.08 -3.22 13.24
CA PRO A 14 10.57 -1.92 13.69
C PRO A 14 11.10 -0.72 12.91
N ARG A 15 12.35 -0.81 12.47
CA ARG A 15 13.06 0.26 11.73
C ARG A 15 12.39 0.69 10.41
N PHE A 16 11.50 -0.14 9.84
CA PHE A 16 10.85 0.19 8.57
C PHE A 16 9.62 1.08 8.77
N TRP A 17 8.78 0.80 9.75
CA TRP A 17 7.50 1.49 9.90
C TRP A 17 7.47 2.48 11.06
N GLN A 18 8.06 2.15 12.20
CA GLN A 18 8.04 3.03 13.37
C GLN A 18 8.51 4.47 13.08
N PRO A 19 9.55 4.72 12.25
CA PRO A 19 9.93 6.10 11.92
C PRO A 19 8.94 6.81 10.97
N VAL A 20 8.13 6.06 10.23
CA VAL A 20 7.20 6.60 9.22
C VAL A 20 5.83 6.93 9.82
N ILE A 21 5.38 6.15 10.80
CA ILE A 21 4.03 6.28 11.40
C ILE A 21 3.75 7.70 11.94
N PRO A 22 4.65 8.39 12.65
CA PRO A 22 4.40 9.78 13.09
C PRO A 22 4.19 10.75 11.92
N THR A 23 4.80 10.49 10.76
CA THR A 23 4.58 11.29 9.56
C THR A 23 3.17 11.06 9.00
N PHE A 24 2.71 9.82 8.98
CA PHE A 24 1.34 9.46 8.58
C PHE A 24 0.30 10.08 9.52
N GLU A 25 0.51 9.95 10.83
CA GLU A 25 -0.36 10.58 11.83
C GLU A 25 -0.51 12.09 11.58
N LYS A 26 0.60 12.79 11.42
CA LYS A 26 0.61 14.23 11.19
C LYS A 26 0.00 14.62 9.84
N HIS A 27 0.34 13.90 8.77
CA HIS A 27 -0.07 14.23 7.41
C HIS A 27 -1.60 14.10 7.24
N TRP A 28 -2.17 13.03 7.76
CA TRP A 28 -3.62 12.76 7.64
C TRP A 28 -4.44 13.14 8.88
N GLY A 29 -3.80 13.67 9.92
CA GLY A 29 -4.50 14.03 11.15
C GLY A 29 -5.12 12.81 11.85
N LEU A 30 -4.41 11.66 11.83
CA LEU A 30 -4.92 10.41 12.41
C LEU A 30 -5.08 10.52 13.91
N SER A 31 -6.09 9.87 14.44
CA SER A 31 -6.42 9.83 15.86
C SER A 31 -7.09 8.50 16.23
N ALA A 32 -7.41 8.32 17.50
CA ALA A 32 -8.07 7.13 18.02
C ALA A 32 -9.44 6.81 17.35
N ILE A 33 -10.08 7.80 16.73
CA ILE A 33 -11.36 7.61 16.04
C ILE A 33 -11.21 7.41 14.53
N SER A 34 -10.00 7.47 14.01
CA SER A 34 -9.71 7.29 12.58
C SER A 34 -9.76 5.82 12.17
N SER A 35 -10.03 5.58 10.90
CA SER A 35 -10.04 4.27 10.26
C SER A 35 -9.06 4.22 9.09
N VAL A 36 -8.17 3.21 9.07
CA VAL A 36 -7.14 3.03 8.05
C VAL A 36 -7.25 1.63 7.43
N LEU A 37 -7.23 1.57 6.10
CA LEU A 37 -7.12 0.33 5.34
C LEU A 37 -5.72 0.25 4.67
N ASP A 38 -5.06 -0.89 4.79
CA ASP A 38 -3.84 -1.25 4.05
C ASP A 38 -4.17 -2.29 2.97
N VAL A 39 -4.01 -1.91 1.71
CA VAL A 39 -4.24 -2.77 0.55
C VAL A 39 -2.92 -3.37 0.08
N GLY A 40 -2.77 -4.68 0.22
CA GLY A 40 -1.50 -5.39 0.11
C GLY A 40 -0.74 -5.41 1.42
N CYS A 41 -1.45 -5.64 2.52
CA CYS A 41 -0.92 -5.51 3.87
C CYS A 41 0.09 -6.59 4.27
N ALA A 42 0.29 -7.61 3.45
CA ALA A 42 1.13 -8.76 3.75
C ALA A 42 0.85 -9.32 5.17
N LYS A 43 1.83 -9.30 6.07
CA LYS A 43 1.69 -9.78 7.46
C LYS A 43 1.25 -8.69 8.45
N GLY A 44 0.82 -7.52 7.97
CA GLY A 44 0.25 -6.45 8.79
C GLY A 44 1.26 -5.68 9.65
N PHE A 45 2.55 -5.67 9.29
CA PHE A 45 3.59 -5.01 10.10
C PHE A 45 3.37 -3.51 10.24
N MET A 46 2.97 -2.82 9.16
CA MET A 46 2.64 -1.39 9.20
C MET A 46 1.44 -1.13 10.10
N LEU A 47 0.39 -1.93 9.97
CA LEU A 47 -0.82 -1.79 10.78
C LEU A 47 -0.58 -2.09 12.26
N HIS A 48 0.34 -3.03 12.57
CA HIS A 48 0.79 -3.28 13.93
C HIS A 48 1.41 -2.04 14.56
N ASP A 49 2.38 -1.43 13.87
CA ASP A 49 3.05 -0.23 14.36
C ASP A 49 2.08 0.96 14.44
N LEU A 50 1.16 1.11 13.48
CA LEU A 50 0.14 2.16 13.50
C LEU A 50 -0.81 2.01 14.70
N ALA A 51 -1.32 0.80 14.96
CA ALA A 51 -2.21 0.54 16.10
C ALA A 51 -1.50 0.70 17.43
N ALA A 52 -0.22 0.36 17.52
CA ALA A 52 0.60 0.57 18.71
C ALA A 52 0.89 2.06 18.97
N HIS A 53 1.08 2.85 17.91
CA HIS A 53 1.37 4.27 18.01
C HIS A 53 0.12 5.12 18.33
N ILE A 54 -1.04 4.75 17.78
CA ILE A 54 -2.32 5.47 17.98
C ILE A 54 -3.32 4.48 18.62
N PRO A 55 -3.33 4.33 19.95
CA PRO A 55 -4.29 3.46 20.63
C PRO A 55 -5.74 3.87 20.35
N GLY A 56 -6.54 2.89 19.92
CA GLY A 56 -7.94 3.08 19.58
C GLY A 56 -8.23 3.28 18.08
N ILE A 57 -7.21 3.54 17.26
CA ILE A 57 -7.38 3.63 15.80
C ILE A 57 -7.96 2.33 15.23
N THR A 58 -8.88 2.43 14.30
CA THR A 58 -9.40 1.27 13.58
C THR A 58 -8.48 0.94 12.41
N VAL A 59 -7.87 -0.26 12.42
CA VAL A 59 -7.05 -0.76 11.32
C VAL A 59 -7.71 -1.94 10.63
N ARG A 60 -7.60 -2.01 9.31
CA ARG A 60 -7.97 -3.15 8.48
C ARG A 60 -6.90 -3.38 7.43
N GLY A 61 -6.71 -4.63 7.03
CA GLY A 61 -5.78 -4.97 5.96
C GLY A 61 -6.33 -6.05 5.06
N VAL A 62 -5.97 -5.97 3.79
CA VAL A 62 -6.26 -7.01 2.81
C VAL A 62 -4.99 -7.39 2.06
N ASP A 63 -4.86 -8.68 1.77
CA ASP A 63 -3.81 -9.21 0.91
C ASP A 63 -4.35 -10.42 0.15
N VAL A 64 -3.88 -10.65 -1.07
CA VAL A 64 -4.26 -11.82 -1.85
C VAL A 64 -3.62 -13.11 -1.33
N SER A 65 -2.54 -13.00 -0.56
CA SER A 65 -1.78 -14.12 0.00
C SER A 65 -2.42 -14.67 1.28
N ALA A 66 -3.14 -15.78 1.17
CA ALA A 66 -3.65 -16.50 2.34
C ALA A 66 -2.52 -16.90 3.31
N TYR A 67 -1.32 -17.19 2.79
CA TYR A 67 -0.14 -17.47 3.62
C TYR A 67 0.25 -16.25 4.46
N ALA A 68 0.30 -15.06 3.87
CA ALA A 68 0.66 -13.84 4.58
C ALA A 68 -0.33 -13.54 5.71
N ILE A 69 -1.62 -13.63 5.43
CA ILE A 69 -2.69 -13.42 6.42
C ILE A 69 -2.63 -14.46 7.55
N ALA A 70 -2.43 -15.74 7.21
CA ALA A 70 -2.32 -16.81 8.22
C ALA A 70 -1.08 -16.67 9.14
N HIS A 71 -0.03 -15.96 8.66
CA HIS A 71 1.22 -15.73 9.42
C HIS A 71 1.41 -14.25 9.78
N ALA A 72 0.32 -13.51 9.89
CA ALA A 72 0.34 -12.09 10.23
C ALA A 72 0.73 -11.85 11.71
N MET A 73 1.07 -10.61 12.02
CA MET A 73 1.26 -10.18 13.41
C MET A 73 0.00 -10.46 14.23
N GLU A 74 0.15 -11.19 15.33
CA GLU A 74 -0.95 -11.60 16.19
C GLU A 74 -1.84 -10.43 16.64
N SER A 75 -1.21 -9.28 16.92
CA SER A 75 -1.91 -8.06 17.36
C SER A 75 -2.90 -7.48 16.36
N VAL A 76 -2.77 -7.79 15.06
CA VAL A 76 -3.64 -7.27 13.99
C VAL A 76 -4.27 -8.36 13.14
N GLN A 77 -3.90 -9.62 13.31
CA GLN A 77 -4.35 -10.74 12.48
C GLN A 77 -5.88 -10.82 12.36
N ALA A 78 -6.60 -10.58 13.44
CA ALA A 78 -8.07 -10.56 13.45
C ALA A 78 -8.68 -9.42 12.60
N HIS A 79 -7.87 -8.45 12.21
CA HIS A 79 -8.27 -7.29 11.40
C HIS A 79 -7.84 -7.42 9.93
N LEU A 80 -7.20 -8.53 9.57
CA LEU A 80 -6.73 -8.79 8.22
C LEU A 80 -7.59 -9.87 7.56
N GLN A 81 -7.75 -9.77 6.23
CA GLN A 81 -8.47 -10.78 5.47
C GLN A 81 -7.87 -10.98 4.08
N VAL A 82 -8.11 -12.15 3.51
CA VAL A 82 -7.74 -12.45 2.13
C VAL A 82 -8.74 -11.76 1.20
N ALA A 83 -8.24 -10.87 0.33
CA ALA A 83 -9.06 -10.22 -0.69
C ALA A 83 -8.21 -9.76 -1.87
N ASP A 84 -8.84 -9.61 -3.03
CA ASP A 84 -8.24 -9.03 -4.24
C ASP A 84 -8.39 -7.51 -4.21
N ALA A 85 -7.30 -6.79 -4.45
CA ALA A 85 -7.30 -5.33 -4.54
C ALA A 85 -8.22 -4.79 -5.64
N GLN A 86 -8.54 -5.61 -6.65
CA GLN A 86 -9.45 -5.26 -7.75
C GLN A 86 -10.93 -5.30 -7.36
N SER A 87 -11.27 -5.85 -6.19
CA SER A 87 -12.65 -5.96 -5.69
C SER A 87 -12.62 -6.00 -4.16
N LEU A 88 -12.50 -4.84 -3.56
CA LEU A 88 -12.39 -4.72 -2.11
C LEU A 88 -13.73 -4.99 -1.42
N PRO A 89 -13.78 -5.87 -0.39
CA PRO A 89 -15.01 -6.28 0.27
C PRO A 89 -15.52 -5.25 1.29
N PHE A 90 -15.50 -3.98 0.91
CA PHE A 90 -15.92 -2.86 1.75
C PHE A 90 -16.87 -1.94 0.98
N ALA A 91 -17.76 -1.30 1.71
CA ALA A 91 -18.67 -0.28 1.15
C ALA A 91 -17.88 0.97 0.70
N ASP A 92 -18.48 1.78 -0.13
CA ASP A 92 -17.93 3.08 -0.54
C ASP A 92 -17.67 3.95 0.69
N ARG A 93 -16.54 4.70 0.66
CA ARG A 93 -16.21 5.66 1.70
C ARG A 93 -16.19 5.08 3.12
N SER A 94 -15.64 3.85 3.26
CA SER A 94 -15.60 3.13 4.54
C SER A 94 -14.44 3.58 5.43
N PHE A 95 -13.35 4.08 4.85
CA PHE A 95 -12.10 4.39 5.58
C PHE A 95 -11.71 5.86 5.43
N ASP A 96 -11.19 6.45 6.51
CA ASP A 96 -10.66 7.81 6.49
C ASP A 96 -9.40 7.89 5.61
N VAL A 97 -8.52 6.88 5.69
CA VAL A 97 -7.33 6.77 4.87
C VAL A 97 -7.19 5.36 4.30
N VAL A 98 -6.83 5.27 3.03
CA VAL A 98 -6.49 3.99 2.37
C VAL A 98 -5.05 4.05 1.87
N ILE A 99 -4.23 3.10 2.29
CA ILE A 99 -2.80 3.03 1.96
C ILE A 99 -2.54 1.79 1.12
N SER A 100 -1.63 1.89 0.14
CA SER A 100 -1.14 0.73 -0.61
C SER A 100 0.33 0.94 -0.96
N ILE A 101 1.20 0.18 -0.29
CA ILE A 101 2.64 0.34 -0.42
C ILE A 101 3.22 -0.77 -1.30
N ASN A 102 3.78 -0.38 -2.45
CA ASN A 102 4.44 -1.29 -3.39
C ASN A 102 3.60 -2.53 -3.76
N THR A 103 2.30 -2.33 -3.98
CA THR A 103 1.36 -3.42 -4.23
C THR A 103 0.70 -3.31 -5.59
N VAL A 104 0.04 -2.19 -5.90
CA VAL A 104 -0.81 -2.08 -7.10
C VAL A 104 -0.03 -2.25 -8.41
N HIS A 105 1.22 -1.84 -8.45
CA HIS A 105 2.07 -1.99 -9.64
C HIS A 105 2.48 -3.46 -9.92
N ASN A 106 2.27 -4.39 -8.98
CA ASN A 106 2.47 -5.81 -9.21
C ASN A 106 1.36 -6.44 -10.07
N LEU A 107 0.29 -5.70 -10.33
CA LEU A 107 -0.81 -6.09 -11.20
C LEU A 107 -0.53 -5.63 -12.64
N GLU A 108 -1.12 -6.33 -13.62
CA GLU A 108 -1.17 -5.87 -15.00
C GLU A 108 -1.93 -4.53 -15.08
N ARG A 109 -1.61 -3.67 -16.07
CA ARG A 109 -2.09 -2.30 -16.16
C ARG A 109 -3.61 -2.15 -15.91
N GLU A 110 -4.41 -2.98 -16.54
CA GLU A 110 -5.88 -2.94 -16.37
C GLU A 110 -6.30 -3.29 -14.94
N ALA A 111 -5.72 -4.33 -14.37
CA ALA A 111 -5.97 -4.76 -13.00
C ALA A 111 -5.45 -3.73 -11.97
N CYS A 112 -4.30 -3.10 -12.25
CA CYS A 112 -3.78 -1.98 -11.48
C CYS A 112 -4.76 -0.80 -11.47
N GLY A 113 -5.34 -0.47 -12.63
CA GLY A 113 -6.38 0.56 -12.72
C GLY A 113 -7.62 0.24 -11.88
N ARG A 114 -8.12 -1.00 -11.94
CA ARG A 114 -9.24 -1.42 -11.08
C ARG A 114 -8.89 -1.32 -9.59
N ALA A 115 -7.69 -1.73 -9.20
CA ALA A 115 -7.26 -1.62 -7.80
C ALA A 115 -7.18 -0.16 -7.33
N LEU A 116 -6.68 0.75 -8.15
CA LEU A 116 -6.66 2.20 -7.86
C LEU A 116 -8.07 2.78 -7.73
N GLN A 117 -9.00 2.35 -8.59
CA GLN A 117 -10.42 2.74 -8.50
C GLN A 117 -11.07 2.24 -7.20
N GLU A 118 -10.79 1.00 -6.80
CA GLU A 118 -11.29 0.43 -5.55
C GLU A 118 -10.71 1.15 -4.33
N ILE A 119 -9.41 1.45 -4.32
CA ILE A 119 -8.77 2.27 -3.28
C ILE A 119 -9.47 3.62 -3.17
N GLN A 120 -9.73 4.29 -4.30
CA GLN A 120 -10.44 5.57 -4.33
C GLN A 120 -11.90 5.42 -3.85
N ARG A 121 -12.60 4.35 -4.26
CA ARG A 121 -14.00 4.09 -3.91
C ARG A 121 -14.20 3.92 -2.40
N VAL A 122 -13.35 3.11 -1.75
CA VAL A 122 -13.50 2.81 -0.32
C VAL A 122 -12.94 3.90 0.59
N SER A 123 -12.18 4.86 0.05
CA SER A 123 -11.65 6.02 0.76
C SER A 123 -12.71 7.12 0.92
N ARG A 124 -12.68 7.81 2.05
CA ARG A 124 -13.45 9.05 2.28
C ARG A 124 -12.81 10.27 1.63
N GLY A 125 -11.70 10.11 0.92
CA GLY A 125 -11.01 11.17 0.20
C GLY A 125 -9.49 11.20 0.41
N GLN A 126 -8.96 10.46 1.37
CA GLN A 126 -7.52 10.36 1.61
C GLN A 126 -7.02 8.96 1.25
N ALA A 127 -6.14 8.90 0.27
CA ALA A 127 -5.50 7.67 -0.16
C ALA A 127 -4.03 7.94 -0.47
N PHE A 128 -3.19 6.91 -0.34
CA PHE A 128 -1.77 6.99 -0.63
C PHE A 128 -1.28 5.69 -1.25
N VAL A 129 -0.54 5.82 -2.36
CA VAL A 129 0.10 4.67 -3.00
C VAL A 129 1.59 4.91 -3.19
N THR A 130 2.39 3.86 -3.07
CA THR A 130 3.76 3.87 -3.58
C THR A 130 3.87 2.93 -4.76
N VAL A 131 4.50 3.39 -5.83
CA VAL A 131 4.69 2.63 -7.06
C VAL A 131 6.11 2.78 -7.58
N ASP A 132 6.59 1.76 -8.29
CA ASP A 132 7.84 1.79 -9.01
C ASP A 132 7.71 2.71 -10.22
N ALA A 133 8.66 3.64 -10.37
CA ALA A 133 8.67 4.62 -11.45
C ALA A 133 10.07 4.97 -11.92
N TYR A 134 10.18 5.66 -13.04
CA TYR A 134 11.44 6.21 -13.56
C TYR A 134 11.19 7.57 -14.25
N ARG A 135 12.21 8.42 -14.29
CA ARG A 135 12.17 9.75 -14.92
C ARG A 135 12.90 9.82 -16.26
N ASN A 136 13.84 8.89 -16.47
CA ASN A 136 14.69 8.84 -17.66
C ASN A 136 15.15 7.43 -17.95
N GLU A 137 15.77 7.21 -19.11
CA GLU A 137 16.17 5.86 -19.55
C GLU A 137 17.17 5.18 -18.59
N ARG A 138 18.11 5.93 -18.00
CA ARG A 138 19.06 5.38 -17.03
C ARG A 138 18.36 4.85 -15.78
N GLU A 139 17.37 5.56 -15.29
CA GLU A 139 16.54 5.10 -14.16
C GLU A 139 15.67 3.92 -14.57
N ARG A 140 15.14 3.93 -15.80
CA ARG A 140 14.39 2.81 -16.35
C ARG A 140 15.22 1.53 -16.39
N GLU A 141 16.45 1.60 -16.91
CA GLU A 141 17.36 0.46 -16.93
C GLU A 141 17.62 -0.11 -15.52
N ARG A 142 17.85 0.78 -14.53
CA ARG A 142 18.03 0.37 -13.12
C ARG A 142 16.77 -0.25 -12.55
N MET A 143 15.60 0.36 -12.82
CA MET A 143 14.31 -0.16 -12.39
C MET A 143 14.07 -1.56 -12.97
N MET A 144 14.33 -1.79 -14.25
CA MET A 144 14.17 -3.10 -14.88
C MET A 144 15.14 -4.15 -14.30
N ALA A 145 16.36 -3.75 -13.93
CA ALA A 145 17.30 -4.63 -13.26
C ALA A 145 16.93 -4.91 -11.79
N TRP A 146 16.29 -3.96 -11.12
CA TRP A 146 15.80 -4.08 -9.75
C TRP A 146 14.52 -4.90 -9.66
N ASN A 147 13.64 -4.79 -10.65
CA ASN A 147 12.29 -5.33 -10.62
C ASN A 147 12.24 -6.84 -10.36
N LEU A 148 11.43 -7.25 -9.40
CA LEU A 148 11.16 -8.65 -9.07
C LEU A 148 9.72 -9.06 -9.35
N THR A 149 8.76 -8.17 -9.17
CA THR A 149 7.33 -8.51 -9.15
C THR A 149 6.43 -7.53 -9.88
N ALA A 150 6.90 -6.30 -10.11
CA ALA A 150 6.09 -5.28 -10.77
C ALA A 150 5.84 -5.65 -12.24
N LYS A 151 4.59 -5.54 -12.65
CA LYS A 151 4.11 -5.78 -14.02
C LYS A 151 3.73 -4.48 -14.70
N THR A 152 3.32 -3.47 -13.95
CA THR A 152 3.05 -2.11 -14.42
C THR A 152 4.17 -1.20 -13.94
N ILE A 153 5.11 -0.90 -14.81
CA ILE A 153 6.22 0.02 -14.56
C ILE A 153 6.13 1.13 -15.60
N LEU A 154 5.91 2.35 -15.16
CA LEU A 154 5.69 3.52 -15.99
C LEU A 154 6.68 4.62 -15.63
N SER A 155 6.90 5.55 -16.55
CA SER A 155 7.54 6.81 -16.19
C SER A 155 6.65 7.62 -15.23
N VAL A 156 7.24 8.58 -14.54
CA VAL A 156 6.50 9.48 -13.65
C VAL A 156 5.35 10.17 -14.39
N ASP A 157 5.56 10.66 -15.60
CA ASP A 157 4.54 11.34 -16.39
C ASP A 157 3.42 10.39 -16.82
N GLU A 158 3.76 9.15 -17.23
CA GLU A 158 2.77 8.13 -17.57
C GLU A 158 1.95 7.69 -16.35
N TRP A 159 2.55 7.63 -15.14
CA TRP A 159 1.81 7.36 -13.91
C TRP A 159 0.81 8.47 -13.59
N VAL A 160 1.20 9.74 -13.69
CA VAL A 160 0.29 10.88 -13.48
C VAL A 160 -0.89 10.81 -14.44
N GLN A 161 -0.62 10.59 -15.73
CA GLN A 161 -1.68 10.42 -16.73
C GLN A 161 -2.57 9.21 -16.38
N PHE A 162 -1.98 8.09 -15.98
CA PHE A 162 -2.75 6.90 -15.62
C PHE A 162 -3.63 7.10 -14.38
N PHE A 163 -3.15 7.81 -13.35
CA PHE A 163 -3.98 8.19 -12.20
C PHE A 163 -5.18 9.03 -12.62
N GLU A 164 -4.99 10.00 -13.52
CA GLU A 164 -6.08 10.81 -14.07
C GLU A 164 -7.09 9.95 -14.86
N GLU A 165 -6.60 9.07 -15.73
CA GLU A 165 -7.42 8.15 -16.56
C GLU A 165 -8.33 7.26 -15.70
N VAL A 166 -7.82 6.72 -14.57
CA VAL A 166 -8.57 5.83 -13.69
C VAL A 166 -9.32 6.57 -12.57
N GLY A 167 -9.17 7.89 -12.46
CA GLY A 167 -9.83 8.72 -11.45
C GLY A 167 -9.24 8.60 -10.05
N TYR A 168 -7.97 8.15 -9.91
CA TYR A 168 -7.26 8.17 -8.64
C TYR A 168 -6.83 9.60 -8.30
N ARG A 169 -7.15 10.07 -7.09
CA ARG A 169 -6.90 11.44 -6.62
C ARG A 169 -6.16 11.51 -5.29
N GLY A 170 -5.66 10.37 -4.81
CA GLY A 170 -4.87 10.30 -3.59
C GLY A 170 -3.43 10.78 -3.79
N ASP A 171 -2.71 10.84 -2.68
CA ASP A 171 -1.28 11.08 -2.67
C ASP A 171 -0.51 9.87 -3.24
N TYR A 172 0.72 10.11 -3.70
CA TYR A 172 1.57 9.05 -4.22
C TYR A 172 3.05 9.33 -3.95
N PHE A 173 3.83 8.25 -3.97
CA PHE A 173 5.28 8.32 -3.87
C PHE A 173 5.92 7.41 -4.93
N TRP A 174 6.93 7.94 -5.61
CA TRP A 174 7.71 7.21 -6.59
C TRP A 174 8.87 6.47 -5.92
N PHE A 175 8.88 5.16 -5.99
CA PHE A 175 10.10 4.41 -5.72
C PHE A 175 10.95 4.38 -7.00
N ILE A 176 12.16 4.92 -6.92
CA ILE A 176 13.13 4.99 -8.02
C ILE A 176 14.47 4.47 -7.45
N PRO A 177 14.94 3.27 -7.85
CA PRO A 177 16.16 2.63 -7.33
C PRO A 177 17.47 3.31 -7.75
#